data_475da3b9549aba9e092d839fd4a7c717
#
_entry.id   475da3b9549aba9e092d839fd4a7c717
#
_cell.length_a   1.000
_cell.length_b   1.000
_cell.length_c   1.000
_cell.angle_alpha   90.00
_cell.angle_beta   90.00
_cell.angle_gamma   90.00
#
_symmetry.space_group_name_H-M   'P 1'
#
loop_
_entity.id
_entity.type
_entity.pdbx_description
1 polymer ?
#
loop_
_entity_poly.entity_id
_entity_poly.type
_entity_poly.pdbx_seq_one_letter_code
_entity_poly.pdbx_strand_id
1 'polypeptide(L)'
;MFRRYLFPVLASIAFIISATLMASAQVGQLRGHVTLNQADGTKVPASEAAIDVFRLDLSGKYTTKTNKKGEFIFAGLPYIGDYIVAASLPAAQPNFVTGVKAGRDTDYMIELTPGDGKRLTLDEIKNLSKRGAVEPGAGKPPSAEDKAKLEELKKKNDEIAARNEKAMKSNEVVARTFEAGNAAFTAKNYDEAIKQYEEGIAADPEQPALLVNEARAYTQRGVNRYNAAVTSKDEAEKGAGIEAAKGDFRAAAGATTKAVVMIKAQPVPTDTAELTKYNNNKLAAFTVNAEAHRLFVSKTDPTQADAGLAAFKDYIAVETDPAKKAKAQLDAAQLLLDAGAVDKAFTEFQALVTAQPDNPDANLGAGLSLFASGDKAKYQDAANYLQHYVDVAPDTHKFKADAKAILAELKNTEKVTPEKTTPARRRRP
;
A
#
# COMPACT_ATOMS: atom_id res chain seq x y z
N MET A 1 -38.66 4.46 -16.46
CA MET A 1 -38.43 3.07 -16.93
C MET A 1 -36.95 2.67 -17.01
N PHE A 2 -36.03 3.57 -16.78
CA PHE A 2 -34.56 3.31 -16.90
C PHE A 2 -33.89 2.54 -15.74
N ARG A 3 -34.63 2.02 -14.77
CA ARG A 3 -34.10 1.50 -13.50
C ARG A 3 -33.83 -0.02 -13.47
N ARG A 4 -34.04 -0.77 -14.57
CA ARG A 4 -34.07 -2.26 -14.49
C ARG A 4 -32.91 -3.05 -15.11
N TYR A 5 -31.93 -2.40 -15.75
CA TYR A 5 -30.92 -3.14 -16.51
C TYR A 5 -29.46 -2.76 -16.22
N LEU A 6 -29.13 -2.63 -14.95
CA LEU A 6 -27.73 -2.46 -14.53
C LEU A 6 -27.23 -3.70 -13.77
N PHE A 7 -27.10 -4.82 -14.46
CA PHE A 7 -26.32 -5.99 -14.05
C PHE A 7 -26.32 -7.04 -15.19
N PRO A 8 -25.26 -7.77 -15.52
CA PRO A 8 -24.03 -8.07 -14.81
C PRO A 8 -22.76 -7.96 -15.68
N VAL A 9 -21.73 -7.31 -15.26
CA VAL A 9 -20.36 -7.67 -15.63
C VAL A 9 -19.47 -7.42 -14.41
N LEU A 10 -19.49 -8.34 -13.47
CA LEU A 10 -18.38 -8.57 -12.57
C LEU A 10 -17.60 -9.75 -13.17
N ALA A 11 -16.82 -9.46 -14.21
CA ALA A 11 -15.76 -10.37 -14.60
C ALA A 11 -14.70 -10.37 -13.50
N SER A 12 -14.59 -11.51 -12.85
CA SER A 12 -13.65 -11.89 -11.82
C SER A 12 -12.22 -11.42 -12.14
N ILE A 13 -11.79 -10.31 -11.54
CA ILE A 13 -10.37 -10.07 -11.36
C ILE A 13 -10.04 -10.61 -9.98
N ALA A 14 -9.81 -11.92 -9.93
CA ALA A 14 -9.09 -12.53 -8.82
C ALA A 14 -7.61 -12.11 -8.95
N PHE A 15 -7.29 -10.93 -8.47
CA PHE A 15 -5.90 -10.55 -8.26
C PHE A 15 -5.47 -11.13 -6.91
N ILE A 16 -4.93 -12.35 -6.97
CA ILE A 16 -4.18 -12.93 -5.86
C ILE A 16 -2.90 -12.11 -5.74
N ILE A 17 -2.93 -11.07 -4.90
CA ILE A 17 -1.69 -10.51 -4.38
C ILE A 17 -1.23 -11.51 -3.31
N SER A 18 -0.50 -12.52 -3.73
CA SER A 18 0.37 -13.28 -2.85
C SER A 18 1.50 -12.35 -2.44
N ALA A 19 1.25 -11.50 -1.44
CA ALA A 19 2.32 -10.89 -0.68
C ALA A 19 2.96 -12.02 0.14
N THR A 20 3.81 -12.82 -0.50
CA THR A 20 4.85 -13.50 0.24
C THR A 20 5.68 -12.38 0.86
N LEU A 21 5.42 -12.07 2.12
CA LEU A 21 6.38 -11.42 2.99
C LEU A 21 7.59 -12.36 3.06
N MET A 22 8.47 -12.29 2.06
CA MET A 22 9.86 -12.56 2.28
C MET A 22 10.27 -11.47 3.27
N ALA A 23 10.25 -11.80 4.57
CA ALA A 23 11.08 -11.12 5.52
C ALA A 23 12.51 -11.29 4.99
N SER A 24 12.92 -10.41 4.11
CA SER A 24 14.32 -10.18 3.84
C SER A 24 14.86 -9.75 5.20
N ALA A 25 15.47 -10.68 5.91
CA ALA A 25 16.24 -10.36 7.10
C ALA A 25 17.18 -9.24 6.66
N GLN A 26 16.86 -8.01 7.04
CA GLN A 26 17.73 -6.88 6.77
C GLN A 26 19.03 -7.20 7.48
N VAL A 27 20.06 -7.51 6.69
CA VAL A 27 21.37 -7.88 7.20
C VAL A 27 22.32 -6.70 7.05
N GLY A 28 23.07 -6.45 8.09
CA GLY A 28 24.05 -5.38 8.15
C GLY A 28 25.48 -5.91 8.21
N GLN A 29 26.39 -4.99 7.97
CA GLN A 29 27.82 -5.23 8.13
C GLN A 29 28.25 -4.85 9.55
N LEU A 30 29.18 -5.60 10.12
CA LEU A 30 29.86 -5.28 11.36
C LEU A 30 31.35 -5.31 11.08
N ARG A 31 32.06 -4.25 11.43
CA ARG A 31 33.51 -4.13 11.20
C ARG A 31 34.22 -3.60 12.42
N GLY A 32 35.52 -3.86 12.49
CA GLY A 32 36.37 -3.36 13.56
C GLY A 32 37.84 -3.73 13.40
N HIS A 33 38.63 -3.26 14.34
CA HIS A 33 40.06 -3.43 14.40
C HIS A 33 40.49 -4.04 15.72
N VAL A 34 41.47 -4.94 15.69
CA VAL A 34 42.09 -5.50 16.88
C VAL A 34 43.56 -5.13 16.90
N THR A 35 44.00 -4.61 18.03
CA THR A 35 45.42 -4.29 18.30
C THR A 35 45.92 -5.10 19.47
N LEU A 36 47.24 -5.42 19.46
CA LEU A 36 47.92 -6.01 20.58
C LEU A 36 48.88 -4.96 21.19
N ASN A 37 48.68 -4.65 22.45
CA ASN A 37 49.59 -3.83 23.23
C ASN A 37 50.77 -4.72 23.65
N GLN A 38 51.98 -4.40 23.19
CA GLN A 38 53.19 -5.13 23.57
C GLN A 38 53.70 -4.69 24.95
N ALA A 39 54.61 -5.45 25.53
CA ALA A 39 55.14 -5.17 26.85
C ALA A 39 55.91 -3.83 26.93
N ASP A 40 56.38 -3.32 25.79
CA ASP A 40 57.06 -2.01 25.66
C ASP A 40 56.06 -0.84 25.47
N GLY A 41 54.75 -1.09 25.49
CA GLY A 41 53.71 -0.09 25.30
C GLY A 41 53.38 0.22 23.83
N THR A 42 54.03 -0.42 22.87
CA THR A 42 53.67 -0.24 21.46
C THR A 42 52.41 -1.02 21.09
N LYS A 43 51.58 -0.42 20.22
CA LYS A 43 50.37 -1.06 19.70
C LYS A 43 50.65 -1.57 18.28
N VAL A 44 50.47 -2.85 18.07
CA VAL A 44 50.62 -3.47 16.75
C VAL A 44 49.29 -4.11 16.31
N PRO A 45 49.01 -4.15 14.99
CA PRO A 45 47.81 -4.84 14.50
C PRO A 45 47.86 -6.33 14.90
N ALA A 46 46.75 -6.83 15.48
CA ALA A 46 46.64 -8.25 15.86
C ALA A 46 46.16 -9.06 14.63
N SER A 47 47.14 -9.55 13.84
CA SER A 47 46.86 -10.41 12.68
C SER A 47 46.44 -11.81 13.14
N GLU A 48 45.52 -12.46 12.38
CA GLU A 48 45.01 -13.82 12.66
C GLU A 48 44.31 -13.96 14.03
N ALA A 49 43.95 -12.86 14.69
CA ALA A 49 43.16 -12.90 15.92
C ALA A 49 41.78 -13.51 15.63
N ALA A 50 41.36 -14.47 16.43
CA ALA A 50 40.04 -15.08 16.32
C ALA A 50 38.97 -14.10 16.85
N ILE A 51 37.97 -13.83 16.07
CA ILE A 51 36.85 -12.97 16.41
C ILE A 51 35.58 -13.83 16.55
N ASP A 52 35.01 -13.79 17.75
CA ASP A 52 33.74 -14.44 18.07
C ASP A 52 32.65 -13.39 18.26
N VAL A 53 31.57 -13.45 17.46
CA VAL A 53 30.39 -12.59 17.58
C VAL A 53 29.27 -13.42 18.17
N PHE A 54 28.85 -13.08 19.37
CA PHE A 54 27.73 -13.73 20.06
C PHE A 54 26.48 -12.87 19.92
N ARG A 55 25.41 -13.46 19.48
CA ARG A 55 24.07 -12.84 19.46
C ARG A 55 23.38 -13.09 20.81
N LEU A 56 22.78 -12.04 21.41
CA LEU A 56 22.24 -12.11 22.77
C LEU A 56 20.75 -12.46 22.84
N ASP A 57 19.98 -12.10 21.81
CA ASP A 57 18.53 -12.31 21.73
C ASP A 57 18.16 -13.69 21.19
N LEU A 58 19.03 -14.30 20.42
CA LEU A 58 18.90 -15.65 19.88
C LEU A 58 20.20 -16.42 20.06
N SER A 59 20.09 -17.74 20.19
CA SER A 59 21.28 -18.60 20.24
C SER A 59 22.03 -18.55 18.92
N GLY A 60 23.14 -17.81 18.85
CA GLY A 60 23.93 -17.68 17.62
C GLY A 60 25.36 -17.25 17.92
N LYS A 61 26.30 -17.90 17.25
CA LYS A 61 27.72 -17.56 17.27
C LYS A 61 28.25 -17.51 15.84
N TYR A 62 28.93 -16.41 15.50
CA TYR A 62 29.62 -16.24 14.23
C TYR A 62 31.13 -16.08 14.52
N THR A 63 31.97 -16.58 13.64
CA THR A 63 33.42 -16.58 13.86
C THR A 63 34.13 -16.13 12.58
N THR A 64 35.13 -15.27 12.73
CA THR A 64 36.08 -14.91 11.67
C THR A 64 37.47 -14.67 12.26
N LYS A 65 38.42 -14.20 11.45
CA LYS A 65 39.75 -13.80 11.88
C LYS A 65 40.07 -12.41 11.35
N THR A 66 40.96 -11.72 12.03
CA THR A 66 41.50 -10.46 11.53
C THR A 66 42.49 -10.69 10.39
N ASN A 67 42.59 -9.73 9.50
CA ASN A 67 43.58 -9.68 8.44
C ASN A 67 44.95 -9.16 8.96
N LYS A 68 45.94 -9.01 8.08
CA LYS A 68 47.31 -8.52 8.41
C LYS A 68 47.34 -7.12 9.04
N LYS A 69 46.27 -6.34 8.85
CA LYS A 69 46.12 -5.00 9.44
C LYS A 69 45.33 -5.02 10.76
N GLY A 70 44.93 -6.19 11.25
CA GLY A 70 44.10 -6.33 12.44
C GLY A 70 42.62 -6.07 12.19
N GLU A 71 42.18 -5.92 10.94
CA GLU A 71 40.78 -5.59 10.56
C GLU A 71 39.92 -6.87 10.48
N PHE A 72 38.68 -6.78 10.89
CA PHE A 72 37.67 -7.83 10.67
C PHE A 72 36.38 -7.24 10.13
N ILE A 73 35.68 -8.04 9.34
CA ILE A 73 34.37 -7.71 8.76
C ILE A 73 33.46 -8.93 8.82
N PHE A 74 32.22 -8.73 9.31
CA PHE A 74 31.12 -9.65 9.13
C PHE A 74 30.10 -9.01 8.20
N ALA A 75 29.80 -9.65 7.10
CA ALA A 75 28.67 -9.29 6.23
C ALA A 75 27.49 -10.23 6.51
N GLY A 76 26.28 -9.69 6.54
CA GLY A 76 25.08 -10.52 6.66
C GLY A 76 24.61 -10.83 8.09
N LEU A 77 24.97 -10.02 9.07
CA LEU A 77 24.38 -10.09 10.41
C LEU A 77 23.03 -9.38 10.44
N PRO A 78 21.96 -9.98 11.05
CA PRO A 78 20.68 -9.31 11.20
C PRO A 78 20.80 -7.94 11.87
N TYR A 79 20.13 -6.91 11.33
CA TYR A 79 20.09 -5.57 11.95
C TYR A 79 19.47 -5.59 13.34
N ILE A 80 18.48 -6.47 13.53
CA ILE A 80 17.80 -6.66 14.79
C ILE A 80 18.60 -7.67 15.60
N GLY A 81 19.20 -7.23 16.69
CA GLY A 81 19.97 -8.06 17.61
C GLY A 81 20.99 -7.24 18.40
N ASP A 82 21.26 -7.69 19.60
CA ASP A 82 22.38 -7.24 20.41
C ASP A 82 23.52 -8.24 20.29
N TYR A 83 24.70 -7.72 20.01
CA TYR A 83 25.89 -8.55 19.82
C TYR A 83 26.98 -8.21 20.83
N ILE A 84 27.78 -9.23 21.15
CA ILE A 84 29.08 -9.10 21.82
C ILE A 84 30.14 -9.57 20.84
N VAL A 85 31.20 -8.79 20.69
CA VAL A 85 32.36 -9.16 19.87
C VAL A 85 33.54 -9.42 20.79
N ALA A 86 34.05 -10.63 20.78
CA ALA A 86 35.23 -11.03 21.53
C ALA A 86 36.38 -11.31 20.57
N ALA A 87 37.56 -10.82 20.92
CA ALA A 87 38.81 -11.10 20.21
C ALA A 87 39.75 -11.91 21.07
N SER A 88 40.44 -12.89 20.47
CA SER A 88 41.47 -13.70 21.12
C SER A 88 42.61 -13.98 20.15
N LEU A 89 43.84 -14.01 20.70
CA LEU A 89 45.06 -14.32 19.97
C LEU A 89 45.94 -15.20 20.85
N PRO A 90 46.69 -16.20 20.33
CA PRO A 90 47.64 -16.96 21.10
C PRO A 90 48.61 -16.03 21.86
N ALA A 91 48.88 -16.34 23.14
CA ALA A 91 49.72 -15.53 24.03
C ALA A 91 49.21 -14.09 24.30
N ALA A 92 47.92 -13.84 24.11
CA ALA A 92 47.29 -12.57 24.46
C ALA A 92 46.08 -12.78 25.40
N GLN A 93 45.88 -11.85 26.33
CA GLN A 93 44.67 -11.77 27.15
C GLN A 93 43.47 -11.43 26.23
N PRO A 94 42.45 -12.27 26.17
CA PRO A 94 41.27 -11.98 25.33
C PRO A 94 40.51 -10.76 25.87
N ASN A 95 39.88 -10.03 24.96
CA ASN A 95 39.04 -8.88 25.31
C ASN A 95 37.75 -8.87 24.46
N PHE A 96 36.74 -8.09 24.88
CA PHE A 96 35.45 -8.06 24.22
C PHE A 96 34.79 -6.68 24.31
N VAL A 97 33.89 -6.42 23.37
CA VAL A 97 33.02 -5.22 23.33
C VAL A 97 31.57 -5.66 23.38
N THR A 98 30.79 -5.02 24.24
CA THR A 98 29.32 -5.23 24.38
C THR A 98 28.52 -4.11 23.73
N GLY A 99 27.20 -4.31 23.57
CA GLY A 99 26.31 -3.30 22.99
C GLY A 99 26.55 -3.07 21.49
N VAL A 100 27.10 -4.04 20.82
CA VAL A 100 27.41 -3.98 19.38
C VAL A 100 26.14 -4.18 18.57
N LYS A 101 25.94 -3.33 17.55
CA LYS A 101 24.82 -3.42 16.59
C LYS A 101 25.35 -3.60 15.18
N ALA A 102 24.77 -4.54 14.43
CA ALA A 102 25.08 -4.70 13.01
C ALA A 102 24.50 -3.52 12.19
N GLY A 103 25.18 -3.19 11.09
CA GLY A 103 24.72 -2.16 10.15
C GLY A 103 24.90 -0.71 10.60
N ARG A 104 25.50 -0.46 11.75
CA ARG A 104 26.00 0.87 12.11
C ARG A 104 27.34 1.12 11.44
N ASP A 105 27.57 2.34 10.99
CA ASP A 105 28.88 2.77 10.48
C ASP A 105 29.85 3.04 11.63
N THR A 106 30.03 2.03 12.49
CA THR A 106 30.90 2.08 13.67
C THR A 106 32.02 1.10 13.47
N ASP A 107 33.23 1.56 13.67
CA ASP A 107 34.46 0.74 13.69
C ASP A 107 34.79 0.35 15.13
N TYR A 108 34.59 -0.93 15.46
CA TYR A 108 34.75 -1.41 16.82
C TYR A 108 36.22 -1.74 17.10
N MET A 109 36.80 -1.06 18.09
CA MET A 109 38.19 -1.24 18.49
C MET A 109 38.31 -2.22 19.68
N ILE A 110 39.14 -3.25 19.53
CA ILE A 110 39.42 -4.20 20.60
C ILE A 110 40.92 -4.25 20.84
N GLU A 111 41.36 -3.95 22.07
CA GLU A 111 42.74 -3.99 22.45
C GLU A 111 43.04 -5.26 23.25
N LEU A 112 44.01 -6.03 22.80
CA LEU A 112 44.53 -7.20 23.50
C LEU A 112 45.82 -6.82 24.25
N THR A 113 46.10 -7.50 25.37
CA THR A 113 47.35 -7.40 26.12
C THR A 113 48.02 -8.78 26.18
N PRO A 114 49.31 -8.89 26.45
CA PRO A 114 49.96 -10.19 26.62
C PRO A 114 49.25 -11.04 27.69
N GLY A 115 49.07 -12.34 27.41
CA GLY A 115 48.30 -13.21 28.29
C GLY A 115 48.33 -14.69 27.89
N ASP A 116 47.32 -15.44 28.34
CA ASP A 116 47.27 -16.91 28.21
C ASP A 116 46.71 -17.42 26.86
N GLY A 117 46.21 -16.55 26.01
CA GLY A 117 45.68 -16.92 24.70
C GLY A 117 44.32 -17.62 24.70
N LYS A 118 43.60 -17.60 25.81
CA LYS A 118 42.32 -18.28 25.96
C LYS A 118 41.22 -17.61 25.11
N ARG A 119 40.33 -18.43 24.52
CA ARG A 119 39.08 -17.92 23.92
C ARG A 119 37.99 -17.82 24.96
N LEU A 120 37.26 -16.70 24.95
CA LEU A 120 36.12 -16.49 25.86
C LEU A 120 34.86 -17.16 25.33
N THR A 121 34.14 -17.81 26.21
CA THR A 121 32.75 -18.25 25.97
C THR A 121 31.77 -17.16 26.34
N LEU A 122 30.53 -17.24 25.83
CA LEU A 122 29.48 -16.26 26.15
C LEU A 122 29.19 -16.19 27.67
N ASP A 123 29.26 -17.35 28.38
CA ASP A 123 29.01 -17.41 29.81
C ASP A 123 30.15 -16.78 30.62
N GLU A 124 31.40 -16.98 30.19
CA GLU A 124 32.54 -16.30 30.77
C GLU A 124 32.45 -14.80 30.60
N ILE A 125 32.09 -14.32 29.39
CA ILE A 125 31.87 -12.89 29.11
C ILE A 125 30.77 -12.32 30.01
N LYS A 126 29.62 -13.00 30.11
CA LYS A 126 28.54 -12.59 31.00
C LYS A 126 28.95 -12.52 32.48
N ASN A 127 29.79 -13.48 32.93
CA ASN A 127 30.32 -13.50 34.29
C ASN A 127 31.34 -12.38 34.53
N LEU A 128 32.20 -12.09 33.55
CA LEU A 128 33.16 -10.99 33.62
C LEU A 128 32.41 -9.64 33.63
N SER A 129 31.41 -9.47 32.81
CA SER A 129 30.58 -8.25 32.78
C SER A 129 29.83 -8.00 34.10
N LYS A 130 29.36 -9.06 34.80
CA LYS A 130 28.72 -8.96 36.12
C LYS A 130 29.70 -8.62 37.25
N ARG A 131 30.97 -8.97 37.12
CA ARG A 131 31.99 -8.73 38.15
C ARG A 131 32.64 -7.34 38.06
N GLY A 132 32.19 -6.48 37.13
CA GLY A 132 32.76 -5.15 36.96
C GLY A 132 34.20 -5.18 36.53
N ALA A 133 34.58 -6.14 35.67
CA ALA A 133 35.96 -6.31 35.22
C ALA A 133 36.34 -5.20 34.26
N VAL A 134 37.17 -4.32 34.80
CA VAL A 134 38.28 -3.59 34.20
C VAL A 134 37.92 -2.66 33.05
N GLU A 135 37.66 -1.42 33.41
CA GLU A 135 37.97 -0.28 32.51
C GLU A 135 39.51 -0.21 32.37
N PRO A 136 40.06 -0.11 31.15
CA PRO A 136 41.39 0.37 30.94
C PRO A 136 41.36 1.91 31.05
N GLY A 137 41.75 2.42 32.19
CA GLY A 137 41.85 3.86 32.43
C GLY A 137 41.09 4.28 33.67
N ALA A 138 41.79 4.39 34.80
CA ALA A 138 41.28 5.05 36.01
C ALA A 138 40.88 6.50 35.69
N GLY A 139 39.70 6.70 35.16
CA GLY A 139 39.07 8.00 35.03
C GLY A 139 38.38 8.36 36.37
N LYS A 140 38.56 9.59 36.77
CA LYS A 140 37.88 10.29 37.85
C LYS A 140 36.44 9.80 38.07
N PRO A 141 35.94 9.61 39.29
CA PRO A 141 34.55 9.21 39.51
C PRO A 141 33.60 10.12 38.74
N PRO A 142 32.56 9.57 38.11
CA PRO A 142 31.66 10.33 37.24
C PRO A 142 31.08 11.51 38.00
N SER A 143 31.14 12.69 37.41
CA SER A 143 30.62 13.90 37.98
C SER A 143 29.10 13.79 38.16
N ALA A 144 28.50 14.62 38.98
CA ALA A 144 27.04 14.69 39.13
C ALA A 144 26.36 14.90 37.76
N GLU A 145 26.99 15.65 36.86
CA GLU A 145 26.54 15.88 35.49
C GLU A 145 26.60 14.62 34.62
N ASP A 146 27.66 13.81 34.75
CA ASP A 146 27.78 12.53 34.02
C ASP A 146 26.76 11.51 34.50
N LYS A 147 26.47 11.49 35.81
CA LYS A 147 25.38 10.64 36.36
C LYS A 147 24.02 11.05 35.85
N ALA A 148 23.73 12.36 35.79
CA ALA A 148 22.48 12.86 35.25
C ALA A 148 22.32 12.55 33.76
N LYS A 149 23.38 12.68 32.96
CA LYS A 149 23.41 12.27 31.54
C LYS A 149 23.18 10.77 31.38
N LEU A 150 23.77 9.95 32.25
CA LEU A 150 23.60 8.49 32.21
C LEU A 150 22.17 8.09 32.56
N GLU A 151 21.54 8.75 33.54
CA GLU A 151 20.14 8.54 33.89
C GLU A 151 19.20 8.96 32.77
N GLU A 152 19.47 10.11 32.11
CA GLU A 152 18.70 10.58 30.95
C GLU A 152 18.83 9.60 29.77
N LEU A 153 20.04 9.12 29.49
CA LEU A 153 20.26 8.09 28.44
C LEU A 153 19.55 6.78 28.75
N LYS A 154 19.58 6.35 30.02
CA LYS A 154 18.86 5.16 30.46
C LYS A 154 17.36 5.32 30.27
N LYS A 155 16.80 6.45 30.69
CA LYS A 155 15.37 6.76 30.48
C LYS A 155 15.00 6.77 29.00
N LYS A 156 15.80 7.40 28.14
CA LYS A 156 15.60 7.38 26.67
C LYS A 156 15.66 5.95 26.11
N ASN A 157 16.59 5.13 26.57
CA ASN A 157 16.69 3.75 26.13
C ASN A 157 15.50 2.91 26.58
N ASP A 158 15.00 3.09 27.80
CA ASP A 158 13.82 2.42 28.32
C ASP A 158 12.57 2.85 27.54
N GLU A 159 12.43 4.13 27.21
CA GLU A 159 11.35 4.65 26.35
C GLU A 159 11.42 4.06 24.92
N ILE A 160 12.63 3.97 24.35
CA ILE A 160 12.84 3.34 23.03
C ILE A 160 12.51 1.85 23.09
N ALA A 161 12.94 1.13 24.15
CA ALA A 161 12.63 -0.29 24.31
C ALA A 161 11.14 -0.54 24.44
N ALA A 162 10.43 0.24 25.25
CA ALA A 162 8.99 0.16 25.40
C ALA A 162 8.24 0.47 24.08
N ARG A 163 8.72 1.48 23.33
CA ARG A 163 8.18 1.80 22.01
C ARG A 163 8.39 0.67 21.00
N ASN A 164 9.58 0.07 21.00
CA ASN A 164 9.90 -1.05 20.13
C ASN A 164 9.07 -2.30 20.46
N GLU A 165 8.89 -2.60 21.75
CA GLU A 165 8.03 -3.71 22.20
C GLU A 165 6.58 -3.50 21.75
N LYS A 166 6.05 -2.29 21.92
CA LYS A 166 4.71 -1.93 21.45
C LYS A 166 4.59 -2.09 19.93
N ALA A 167 5.58 -1.61 19.18
CA ALA A 167 5.59 -1.75 17.71
C ALA A 167 5.67 -3.21 17.27
N MET A 168 6.45 -4.04 17.96
CA MET A 168 6.52 -5.49 17.68
C MET A 168 5.17 -6.18 17.91
N LYS A 169 4.50 -5.90 19.02
CA LYS A 169 3.16 -6.45 19.31
C LYS A 169 2.12 -5.98 18.29
N SER A 170 2.18 -4.71 17.91
CA SER A 170 1.31 -4.16 16.86
C SER A 170 1.54 -4.87 15.52
N ASN A 171 2.79 -5.04 15.10
CA ASN A 171 3.15 -5.72 13.87
C ASN A 171 2.69 -7.19 13.84
N GLU A 172 2.78 -7.89 14.98
CA GLU A 172 2.28 -9.27 15.11
C GLU A 172 0.76 -9.33 14.92
N VAL A 173 0.01 -8.43 15.55
CA VAL A 173 -1.43 -8.32 15.36
C VAL A 173 -1.77 -8.01 13.91
N VAL A 174 -1.12 -7.01 13.30
CA VAL A 174 -1.32 -6.64 11.89
C VAL A 174 -1.08 -7.83 10.96
N ALA A 175 0.04 -8.55 11.12
CA ALA A 175 0.35 -9.70 10.28
C ALA A 175 -0.70 -10.81 10.39
N ARG A 176 -1.07 -11.18 11.60
CA ARG A 176 -2.09 -12.21 11.88
C ARG A 176 -3.45 -11.83 11.31
N THR A 177 -3.91 -10.61 11.57
CA THR A 177 -5.24 -10.14 11.15
C THR A 177 -5.31 -9.92 9.64
N PHE A 178 -4.20 -9.50 9.01
CA PHE A 178 -4.10 -9.40 7.56
C PHE A 178 -4.25 -10.78 6.89
N GLU A 179 -3.56 -11.80 7.41
CA GLU A 179 -3.66 -13.17 6.90
C GLU A 179 -5.07 -13.74 7.11
N ALA A 180 -5.62 -13.63 8.33
CA ALA A 180 -6.95 -14.11 8.66
C ALA A 180 -8.04 -13.39 7.85
N GLY A 181 -7.93 -12.06 7.67
CA GLY A 181 -8.84 -11.26 6.87
C GLY A 181 -8.82 -11.68 5.40
N ASN A 182 -7.63 -11.89 4.83
CA ASN A 182 -7.49 -12.37 3.45
C ASN A 182 -8.08 -13.78 3.26
N ALA A 183 -7.88 -14.68 4.21
CA ALA A 183 -8.47 -16.02 4.18
C ALA A 183 -10.00 -15.96 4.23
N ALA A 184 -10.57 -15.15 5.14
CA ALA A 184 -12.00 -14.92 5.25
C ALA A 184 -12.58 -14.29 3.97
N PHE A 185 -11.89 -13.29 3.38
CA PHE A 185 -12.29 -12.66 2.12
C PHE A 185 -12.33 -13.69 0.97
N THR A 186 -11.30 -14.53 0.86
CA THR A 186 -11.23 -15.59 -0.15
C THR A 186 -12.35 -16.62 0.02
N ALA A 187 -12.71 -16.94 1.27
CA ALA A 187 -13.85 -17.77 1.61
C ALA A 187 -15.21 -17.07 1.44
N LYS A 188 -15.24 -15.82 0.98
CA LYS A 188 -16.42 -14.95 0.83
C LYS A 188 -17.15 -14.68 2.15
N ASN A 189 -16.49 -14.89 3.28
CA ASN A 189 -16.98 -14.50 4.59
C ASN A 189 -16.56 -13.04 4.88
N TYR A 190 -17.29 -12.12 4.27
CA TYR A 190 -16.92 -10.69 4.29
C TYR A 190 -17.10 -10.06 5.67
N ASP A 191 -18.02 -10.55 6.48
CA ASP A 191 -18.20 -10.07 7.86
C ASP A 191 -16.98 -10.38 8.72
N GLU A 192 -16.45 -11.60 8.65
CA GLU A 192 -15.21 -11.96 9.34
C GLU A 192 -13.99 -11.24 8.76
N ALA A 193 -13.93 -11.09 7.44
CA ALA A 193 -12.84 -10.36 6.80
C ALA A 193 -12.77 -8.90 7.31
N ILE A 194 -13.90 -8.20 7.35
CA ILE A 194 -14.00 -6.83 7.86
C ILE A 194 -13.54 -6.78 9.31
N LYS A 195 -14.05 -7.67 10.17
CA LYS A 195 -13.68 -7.73 11.58
C LYS A 195 -12.17 -7.90 11.79
N GLN A 196 -11.53 -8.78 11.00
CA GLN A 196 -10.09 -9.01 11.09
C GLN A 196 -9.31 -7.78 10.63
N TYR A 197 -9.72 -7.12 9.53
CA TYR A 197 -9.06 -5.89 9.09
C TYR A 197 -9.25 -4.74 10.07
N GLU A 198 -10.44 -4.57 10.67
CA GLU A 198 -10.70 -3.59 11.72
C GLU A 198 -9.79 -3.80 12.95
N GLU A 199 -9.59 -5.06 13.39
CA GLU A 199 -8.66 -5.39 14.47
C GLU A 199 -7.22 -4.99 14.13
N GLY A 200 -6.78 -5.26 12.90
CA GLY A 200 -5.46 -4.85 12.42
C GLY A 200 -5.29 -3.34 12.33
N ILE A 201 -6.32 -2.63 11.84
CA ILE A 201 -6.33 -1.16 11.76
C ILE A 201 -6.32 -0.54 13.17
N ALA A 202 -7.00 -1.16 14.15
CA ALA A 202 -6.95 -0.70 15.53
C ALA A 202 -5.55 -0.86 16.15
N ALA A 203 -4.83 -1.93 15.77
CA ALA A 203 -3.45 -2.14 16.22
C ALA A 203 -2.44 -1.19 15.57
N ASP A 204 -2.61 -0.90 14.27
CA ASP A 204 -1.81 0.07 13.53
C ASP A 204 -2.67 0.80 12.48
N PRO A 205 -3.15 2.01 12.80
CA PRO A 205 -3.98 2.80 11.90
C PRO A 205 -3.27 3.32 10.65
N GLU A 206 -1.94 3.25 10.60
CA GLU A 206 -1.12 3.78 9.50
C GLU A 206 -0.83 2.72 8.42
N GLN A 207 -1.61 1.64 8.37
CA GLN A 207 -1.46 0.55 7.40
C GLN A 207 -2.45 0.68 6.23
N PRO A 208 -2.09 1.34 5.13
CA PRO A 208 -3.02 1.56 4.01
C PRO A 208 -3.51 0.25 3.38
N ALA A 209 -2.71 -0.82 3.42
CA ALA A 209 -3.09 -2.11 2.87
C ALA A 209 -4.29 -2.74 3.59
N LEU A 210 -4.39 -2.59 4.92
CA LEU A 210 -5.55 -3.05 5.68
C LEU A 210 -6.81 -2.28 5.30
N LEU A 211 -6.72 -0.95 5.20
CA LEU A 211 -7.84 -0.09 4.78
C LEU A 211 -8.32 -0.42 3.36
N VAL A 212 -7.41 -0.72 2.44
CA VAL A 212 -7.76 -1.13 1.05
C VAL A 212 -8.48 -2.49 1.06
N ASN A 213 -8.00 -3.45 1.84
CA ASN A 213 -8.62 -4.77 1.91
C ASN A 213 -9.96 -4.75 2.66
N GLU A 214 -10.07 -3.97 3.72
CA GLU A 214 -11.34 -3.69 4.41
C GLU A 214 -12.37 -3.10 3.43
N ALA A 215 -11.98 -2.09 2.67
CA ALA A 215 -12.86 -1.48 1.65
C ALA A 215 -13.30 -2.48 0.58
N ARG A 216 -12.43 -3.39 0.15
CA ARG A 216 -12.81 -4.48 -0.77
C ARG A 216 -13.85 -5.40 -0.14
N ALA A 217 -13.69 -5.74 1.14
CA ALA A 217 -14.65 -6.59 1.86
C ALA A 217 -16.00 -5.88 2.01
N TYR A 218 -16.02 -4.62 2.41
CA TYR A 218 -17.24 -3.80 2.43
C TYR A 218 -17.89 -3.71 1.05
N THR A 219 -17.12 -3.47 0.00
CA THR A 219 -17.62 -3.41 -1.38
C THR A 219 -18.34 -4.70 -1.78
N GLN A 220 -17.71 -5.85 -1.55
CA GLN A 220 -18.30 -7.15 -1.91
C GLN A 220 -19.54 -7.48 -1.08
N ARG A 221 -19.52 -7.19 0.22
CA ARG A 221 -20.67 -7.37 1.10
C ARG A 221 -21.82 -6.46 0.68
N GLY A 222 -21.53 -5.20 0.40
CA GLY A 222 -22.51 -4.23 -0.07
C GLY A 222 -23.17 -4.65 -1.39
N VAL A 223 -22.38 -5.12 -2.36
CA VAL A 223 -22.89 -5.65 -3.65
C VAL A 223 -23.80 -6.86 -3.41
N ASN A 224 -23.40 -7.79 -2.55
CA ASN A 224 -24.20 -8.97 -2.23
C ASN A 224 -25.53 -8.58 -1.56
N ARG A 225 -25.49 -7.68 -0.57
CA ARG A 225 -26.69 -7.16 0.12
C ARG A 225 -27.61 -6.44 -0.85
N TYR A 226 -27.07 -5.57 -1.70
CA TYR A 226 -27.85 -4.84 -2.71
C TYR A 226 -28.54 -5.80 -3.68
N ASN A 227 -27.82 -6.79 -4.21
CA ASN A 227 -28.35 -7.76 -5.16
C ASN A 227 -29.46 -8.62 -4.51
N ALA A 228 -29.26 -9.07 -3.28
CA ALA A 228 -30.28 -9.81 -2.55
C ALA A 228 -31.54 -8.93 -2.32
N ALA A 229 -31.33 -7.70 -1.88
CA ALA A 229 -32.42 -6.77 -1.60
C ALA A 229 -33.27 -6.46 -2.83
N VAL A 230 -32.67 -6.15 -3.99
CA VAL A 230 -33.43 -5.80 -5.21
C VAL A 230 -34.21 -6.97 -5.77
N THR A 231 -33.88 -8.21 -5.40
CA THR A 231 -34.61 -9.42 -5.80
C THR A 231 -35.64 -9.89 -4.77
N SER A 232 -35.63 -9.31 -3.54
CA SER A 232 -36.61 -9.65 -2.51
C SER A 232 -38.03 -9.21 -2.96
N LYS A 233 -39.01 -10.04 -2.63
CA LYS A 233 -40.43 -9.74 -2.79
C LYS A 233 -41.05 -8.99 -1.61
N ASP A 234 -40.34 -9.02 -0.47
CA ASP A 234 -40.74 -8.30 0.74
C ASP A 234 -40.12 -6.88 0.68
N GLU A 235 -40.98 -5.86 0.65
CA GLU A 235 -40.56 -4.46 0.55
C GLU A 235 -39.81 -3.97 1.80
N ALA A 236 -40.10 -4.55 2.99
CA ALA A 236 -39.36 -4.19 4.21
C ALA A 236 -37.93 -4.77 4.19
N GLU A 237 -37.77 -6.04 3.83
CA GLU A 237 -36.45 -6.66 3.62
C GLU A 237 -35.66 -5.96 2.53
N LYS A 238 -36.31 -5.60 1.42
CA LYS A 238 -35.71 -4.86 0.33
C LYS A 238 -35.18 -3.50 0.78
N GLY A 239 -36.01 -2.74 1.52
CA GLY A 239 -35.61 -1.45 2.08
C GLY A 239 -34.42 -1.58 3.02
N ALA A 240 -34.50 -2.48 4.00
CA ALA A 240 -33.44 -2.73 4.98
C ALA A 240 -32.12 -3.18 4.31
N GLY A 241 -32.21 -4.10 3.33
CA GLY A 241 -31.05 -4.59 2.59
C GLY A 241 -30.36 -3.53 1.74
N ILE A 242 -31.14 -2.64 1.09
CA ILE A 242 -30.58 -1.51 0.34
C ILE A 242 -29.86 -0.53 1.29
N GLU A 243 -30.45 -0.18 2.43
CA GLU A 243 -29.80 0.72 3.41
C GLU A 243 -28.53 0.10 4.00
N ALA A 244 -28.54 -1.20 4.30
CA ALA A 244 -27.34 -1.90 4.74
C ALA A 244 -26.23 -1.87 3.66
N ALA A 245 -26.58 -2.07 2.40
CA ALA A 245 -25.65 -1.98 1.28
C ALA A 245 -25.07 -0.57 1.11
N LYS A 246 -25.88 0.47 1.27
CA LYS A 246 -25.43 1.86 1.24
C LYS A 246 -24.43 2.16 2.37
N GLY A 247 -24.67 1.59 3.56
CA GLY A 247 -23.72 1.67 4.68
C GLY A 247 -22.36 1.09 4.31
N ASP A 248 -22.35 -0.08 3.69
CA ASP A 248 -21.13 -0.73 3.22
C ASP A 248 -20.39 0.10 2.15
N PHE A 249 -21.09 0.64 1.16
CA PHE A 249 -20.47 1.47 0.11
C PHE A 249 -19.87 2.76 0.68
N ARG A 250 -20.54 3.38 1.65
CA ARG A 250 -20.00 4.54 2.38
C ARG A 250 -18.74 4.18 3.16
N ALA A 251 -18.74 3.06 3.87
CA ALA A 251 -17.58 2.57 4.63
C ALA A 251 -16.39 2.29 3.69
N ALA A 252 -16.64 1.62 2.56
CA ALA A 252 -15.61 1.33 1.56
C ALA A 252 -14.96 2.62 1.02
N ALA A 253 -15.76 3.60 0.60
CA ALA A 253 -15.27 4.88 0.09
C ALA A 253 -14.47 5.64 1.17
N GLY A 254 -14.93 5.63 2.43
CA GLY A 254 -14.22 6.26 3.55
C GLY A 254 -12.86 5.61 3.85
N ALA A 255 -12.80 4.28 3.87
CA ALA A 255 -11.57 3.53 4.09
C ALA A 255 -10.53 3.77 2.97
N THR A 256 -10.96 3.70 1.71
CA THR A 256 -10.06 3.93 0.57
C THR A 256 -9.57 5.38 0.49
N THR A 257 -10.40 6.36 0.83
CA THR A 257 -9.98 7.76 0.89
C THR A 257 -8.84 7.94 1.89
N LYS A 258 -8.96 7.35 3.09
CA LYS A 258 -7.86 7.36 4.09
C LYS A 258 -6.59 6.69 3.55
N ALA A 259 -6.73 5.50 2.95
CA ALA A 259 -5.59 4.77 2.37
C ALA A 259 -4.87 5.59 1.28
N VAL A 260 -5.62 6.24 0.38
CA VAL A 260 -5.06 7.07 -0.69
C VAL A 260 -4.31 8.28 -0.14
N VAL A 261 -4.84 8.95 0.89
CA VAL A 261 -4.15 10.06 1.57
C VAL A 261 -2.83 9.59 2.16
N MET A 262 -2.81 8.45 2.85
CA MET A 262 -1.59 7.87 3.41
C MET A 262 -0.56 7.54 2.32
N ILE A 263 -0.99 6.88 1.24
CA ILE A 263 -0.09 6.49 0.15
C ILE A 263 0.50 7.72 -0.55
N LYS A 264 -0.31 8.77 -0.76
CA LYS A 264 0.17 10.03 -1.36
C LYS A 264 1.19 10.76 -0.47
N ALA A 265 1.11 10.58 0.85
CA ALA A 265 2.04 11.17 1.81
C ALA A 265 3.35 10.37 1.96
N GLN A 266 3.41 9.13 1.49
CA GLN A 266 4.62 8.32 1.56
C GLN A 266 5.72 8.87 0.65
N PRO A 267 6.98 8.90 1.09
CA PRO A 267 8.11 9.23 0.23
C PRO A 267 8.25 8.17 -0.87
N VAL A 268 8.53 8.63 -2.09
CA VAL A 268 8.75 7.71 -3.22
C VAL A 268 10.11 7.03 -3.04
N PRO A 269 10.16 5.69 -3.01
CA PRO A 269 11.43 4.98 -2.87
C PRO A 269 12.37 5.22 -4.05
N THR A 270 13.67 5.22 -3.78
CA THR A 270 14.72 5.34 -4.81
C THR A 270 15.28 3.99 -5.25
N ASP A 271 15.14 2.96 -4.41
CA ASP A 271 15.50 1.58 -4.77
C ASP A 271 14.50 0.99 -5.76
N THR A 272 14.97 0.31 -6.79
CA THR A 272 14.14 -0.20 -7.90
C THR A 272 13.10 -1.22 -7.44
N ALA A 273 13.44 -2.12 -6.52
CA ALA A 273 12.53 -3.16 -6.03
C ALA A 273 11.43 -2.55 -5.15
N GLU A 274 11.81 -1.65 -4.24
CA GLU A 274 10.87 -0.93 -3.38
C GLU A 274 9.99 0.03 -4.19
N LEU A 275 10.52 0.70 -5.21
CA LEU A 275 9.75 1.54 -6.12
C LEU A 275 8.70 0.73 -6.90
N THR A 276 9.06 -0.46 -7.37
CA THR A 276 8.12 -1.37 -8.04
C THR A 276 6.98 -1.77 -7.11
N LYS A 277 7.31 -2.15 -5.88
CA LYS A 277 6.33 -2.51 -4.86
C LYS A 277 5.42 -1.33 -4.49
N TYR A 278 6.01 -0.15 -4.29
CA TYR A 278 5.27 1.09 -4.04
C TYR A 278 4.27 1.39 -5.16
N ASN A 279 4.71 1.33 -6.44
CA ASN A 279 3.84 1.60 -7.59
C ASN A 279 2.71 0.58 -7.71
N ASN A 280 2.98 -0.71 -7.47
CA ASN A 280 1.96 -1.75 -7.46
C ASN A 280 0.91 -1.53 -6.36
N ASN A 281 1.35 -1.21 -5.14
CA ASN A 281 0.46 -0.91 -4.03
C ASN A 281 -0.39 0.34 -4.29
N LYS A 282 0.23 1.37 -4.86
CA LYS A 282 -0.43 2.61 -5.25
C LYS A 282 -1.50 2.36 -6.32
N LEU A 283 -1.15 1.62 -7.38
CA LEU A 283 -2.10 1.25 -8.43
C LEU A 283 -3.28 0.45 -7.86
N ALA A 284 -3.01 -0.55 -7.01
CA ALA A 284 -4.04 -1.37 -6.38
C ALA A 284 -4.98 -0.52 -5.51
N ALA A 285 -4.44 0.36 -4.66
CA ALA A 285 -5.23 1.23 -3.80
C ALA A 285 -6.10 2.21 -4.60
N PHE A 286 -5.54 2.83 -5.64
CA PHE A 286 -6.26 3.80 -6.46
C PHE A 286 -7.35 3.13 -7.31
N THR A 287 -7.13 1.90 -7.78
CA THR A 287 -8.15 1.09 -8.45
C THR A 287 -9.33 0.81 -7.51
N VAL A 288 -9.05 0.36 -6.29
CA VAL A 288 -10.09 0.07 -5.28
C VAL A 288 -10.83 1.35 -4.87
N ASN A 289 -10.11 2.47 -4.76
CA ASN A 289 -10.71 3.77 -4.44
C ASN A 289 -11.70 4.24 -5.53
N ALA A 290 -11.33 4.14 -6.79
CA ALA A 290 -12.20 4.50 -7.90
C ALA A 290 -13.48 3.65 -7.92
N GLU A 291 -13.36 2.33 -7.71
CA GLU A 291 -14.51 1.42 -7.67
C GLU A 291 -15.41 1.66 -6.45
N ALA A 292 -14.83 1.85 -5.26
CA ALA A 292 -15.59 2.15 -4.04
C ALA A 292 -16.39 3.45 -4.20
N HIS A 293 -15.75 4.50 -4.73
CA HIS A 293 -16.43 5.76 -5.00
C HIS A 293 -17.50 5.64 -6.09
N ARG A 294 -17.28 4.84 -7.12
CA ARG A 294 -18.28 4.57 -8.16
C ARG A 294 -19.57 4.02 -7.56
N LEU A 295 -19.46 3.02 -6.69
CA LEU A 295 -20.60 2.42 -6.01
C LEU A 295 -21.23 3.37 -4.98
N PHE A 296 -20.40 4.08 -4.23
CA PHE A 296 -20.88 5.06 -3.25
C PHE A 296 -21.69 6.16 -3.92
N VAL A 297 -21.18 6.78 -4.99
CA VAL A 297 -21.87 7.83 -5.72
C VAL A 297 -23.15 7.32 -6.37
N SER A 298 -23.07 6.21 -7.11
CA SER A 298 -24.21 5.72 -7.89
C SER A 298 -25.31 5.06 -7.06
N LYS A 299 -25.01 4.58 -5.83
CA LYS A 299 -25.96 3.81 -5.01
C LYS A 299 -26.33 4.49 -3.71
N THR A 300 -25.53 5.45 -3.23
CA THR A 300 -25.70 6.01 -1.90
C THR A 300 -25.86 7.53 -1.92
N ASP A 301 -24.87 8.25 -2.48
CA ASP A 301 -24.82 9.71 -2.40
C ASP A 301 -24.32 10.33 -3.72
N PRO A 302 -25.23 10.69 -4.63
CA PRO A 302 -24.86 11.34 -5.90
C PRO A 302 -24.18 12.69 -5.73
N THR A 303 -24.33 13.35 -4.58
CA THR A 303 -23.68 14.66 -4.31
C THR A 303 -22.15 14.54 -4.25
N GLN A 304 -21.61 13.33 -4.08
CA GLN A 304 -20.19 13.04 -4.05
C GLN A 304 -19.57 12.79 -5.45
N ALA A 305 -20.24 13.20 -6.50
CA ALA A 305 -19.81 13.02 -7.90
C ALA A 305 -18.38 13.56 -8.15
N ASP A 306 -18.05 14.72 -7.58
CA ASP A 306 -16.70 15.31 -7.72
C ASP A 306 -15.61 14.47 -7.02
N ALA A 307 -15.91 13.92 -5.85
CA ALA A 307 -14.99 13.01 -5.16
C ALA A 307 -14.79 11.71 -5.96
N GLY A 308 -15.86 11.18 -6.55
CA GLY A 308 -15.79 10.04 -7.44
C GLY A 308 -14.94 10.30 -8.69
N LEU A 309 -15.16 11.44 -9.35
CA LEU A 309 -14.34 11.87 -10.49
C LEU A 309 -12.84 12.00 -10.10
N ALA A 310 -12.56 12.60 -8.94
CA ALA A 310 -11.19 12.74 -8.46
C ALA A 310 -10.54 11.36 -8.22
N ALA A 311 -11.27 10.40 -7.64
CA ALA A 311 -10.79 9.04 -7.44
C ALA A 311 -10.44 8.34 -8.77
N PHE A 312 -11.27 8.52 -9.80
CA PHE A 312 -10.94 8.01 -11.14
C PHE A 312 -9.74 8.72 -11.77
N LYS A 313 -9.62 10.03 -11.63
CA LYS A 313 -8.45 10.80 -12.15
C LYS A 313 -7.14 10.33 -11.50
N ASP A 314 -7.15 10.06 -10.20
CA ASP A 314 -6.01 9.48 -9.50
C ASP A 314 -5.63 8.09 -10.05
N TYR A 315 -6.61 7.22 -10.29
CA TYR A 315 -6.39 5.90 -10.88
C TYR A 315 -5.86 6.00 -12.31
N ILE A 316 -6.50 6.80 -13.17
CA ILE A 316 -6.11 7.01 -14.57
C ILE A 316 -4.67 7.54 -14.69
N ALA A 317 -4.23 8.36 -13.73
CA ALA A 317 -2.88 8.91 -13.72
C ALA A 317 -1.79 7.86 -13.49
N VAL A 318 -2.09 6.76 -12.79
CA VAL A 318 -1.12 5.71 -12.45
C VAL A 318 -1.30 4.43 -13.26
N GLU A 319 -2.44 4.25 -13.94
CA GLU A 319 -2.69 3.09 -14.80
C GLU A 319 -1.84 3.18 -16.07
N THR A 320 -1.15 2.10 -16.40
CA THR A 320 -0.26 2.01 -17.56
C THR A 320 -0.86 1.21 -18.70
N ASP A 321 -1.84 0.35 -18.43
CA ASP A 321 -2.56 -0.42 -19.45
C ASP A 321 -3.53 0.50 -20.21
N PRO A 322 -3.36 0.71 -21.52
CA PRO A 322 -4.21 1.60 -22.29
C PRO A 322 -5.69 1.21 -22.30
N ALA A 323 -6.00 -0.09 -22.30
CA ALA A 323 -7.39 -0.57 -22.32
C ALA A 323 -8.07 -0.31 -20.97
N LYS A 324 -7.37 -0.56 -19.85
CA LYS A 324 -7.88 -0.25 -18.51
C LYS A 324 -8.05 1.25 -18.31
N LYS A 325 -7.10 2.04 -18.81
CA LYS A 325 -7.16 3.49 -18.76
C LYS A 325 -8.36 4.04 -19.52
N ALA A 326 -8.58 3.57 -20.75
CA ALA A 326 -9.75 3.95 -21.55
C ALA A 326 -11.07 3.56 -20.86
N LYS A 327 -11.14 2.35 -20.30
CA LYS A 327 -12.28 1.91 -19.51
C LYS A 327 -12.53 2.81 -18.30
N ALA A 328 -11.49 3.15 -17.55
CA ALA A 328 -11.61 4.03 -16.38
C ALA A 328 -12.11 5.43 -16.75
N GLN A 329 -11.71 5.95 -17.89
CA GLN A 329 -12.20 7.23 -18.40
C GLN A 329 -13.70 7.17 -18.72
N LEU A 330 -14.17 6.10 -19.36
CA LEU A 330 -15.60 5.87 -19.61
C LEU A 330 -16.37 5.71 -18.29
N ASP A 331 -15.85 4.92 -17.35
CA ASP A 331 -16.48 4.69 -16.04
C ASP A 331 -16.59 6.02 -15.24
N ALA A 332 -15.58 6.90 -15.33
CA ALA A 332 -15.59 8.22 -14.70
C ALA A 332 -16.69 9.13 -15.29
N ALA A 333 -16.82 9.16 -16.61
CA ALA A 333 -17.88 9.92 -17.28
C ALA A 333 -19.27 9.35 -16.96
N GLN A 334 -19.40 8.04 -16.93
CA GLN A 334 -20.66 7.35 -16.58
C GLN A 334 -21.06 7.61 -15.12
N LEU A 335 -20.10 7.62 -14.18
CA LEU A 335 -20.36 7.98 -12.78
C LEU A 335 -21.02 9.36 -12.66
N LEU A 336 -20.52 10.34 -13.41
CA LEU A 336 -21.09 11.71 -13.41
C LEU A 336 -22.52 11.72 -13.97
N LEU A 337 -22.77 10.97 -15.04
CA LEU A 337 -24.11 10.84 -15.63
C LEU A 337 -25.07 10.16 -14.65
N ASP A 338 -24.66 9.07 -14.02
CA ASP A 338 -25.45 8.34 -13.02
C ASP A 338 -25.77 9.21 -11.79
N ALA A 339 -24.87 10.15 -11.44
CA ALA A 339 -25.06 11.11 -10.36
C ALA A 339 -25.95 12.31 -10.76
N GLY A 340 -26.35 12.42 -12.02
CA GLY A 340 -27.10 13.57 -12.54
C GLY A 340 -26.24 14.83 -12.78
N ALA A 341 -24.93 14.73 -12.71
CA ALA A 341 -23.99 15.82 -13.02
C ALA A 341 -23.77 15.92 -14.55
N VAL A 342 -24.87 16.12 -15.27
CA VAL A 342 -24.96 15.92 -16.73
C VAL A 342 -24.03 16.80 -17.56
N ASP A 343 -23.78 18.05 -17.16
CA ASP A 343 -22.85 18.93 -17.89
C ASP A 343 -21.39 18.48 -17.72
N LYS A 344 -21.00 18.01 -16.52
CA LYS A 344 -19.69 17.43 -16.28
C LYS A 344 -19.53 16.11 -17.03
N ALA A 345 -20.57 15.26 -17.03
CA ALA A 345 -20.59 14.01 -17.76
C ALA A 345 -20.40 14.26 -19.26
N PHE A 346 -21.14 15.22 -19.83
CA PHE A 346 -20.96 15.61 -21.23
C PHE A 346 -19.54 16.04 -21.53
N THR A 347 -18.94 16.86 -20.69
CA THR A 347 -17.55 17.32 -20.87
C THR A 347 -16.55 16.15 -20.94
N GLU A 348 -16.66 15.18 -20.03
CA GLU A 348 -15.77 14.01 -20.01
C GLU A 348 -16.06 13.08 -21.23
N PHE A 349 -17.33 12.84 -21.59
CA PHE A 349 -17.67 12.05 -22.79
C PHE A 349 -17.25 12.74 -24.08
N GLN A 350 -17.39 14.06 -24.19
CA GLN A 350 -16.96 14.82 -25.37
C GLN A 350 -15.44 14.72 -25.57
N ALA A 351 -14.66 14.75 -24.50
CA ALA A 351 -13.22 14.52 -24.58
C ALA A 351 -12.90 13.12 -25.14
N LEU A 352 -13.65 12.10 -24.74
CA LEU A 352 -13.50 10.74 -25.27
C LEU A 352 -13.90 10.62 -26.74
N VAL A 353 -14.99 11.27 -27.14
CA VAL A 353 -15.41 11.32 -28.55
C VAL A 353 -14.38 12.06 -29.39
N THR A 354 -13.79 13.14 -28.87
CA THR A 354 -12.72 13.86 -29.57
C THR A 354 -11.49 12.98 -29.81
N ALA A 355 -11.11 12.16 -28.82
CA ALA A 355 -10.00 11.22 -28.92
C ALA A 355 -10.32 10.00 -29.82
N GLN A 356 -11.54 9.52 -29.78
CA GLN A 356 -12.03 8.35 -30.49
C GLN A 356 -13.45 8.62 -31.03
N PRO A 357 -13.60 9.26 -32.21
CA PRO A 357 -14.89 9.68 -32.73
C PRO A 357 -15.92 8.55 -32.88
N ASP A 358 -15.48 7.36 -33.25
CA ASP A 358 -16.35 6.20 -33.46
C ASP A 358 -16.50 5.29 -32.20
N ASN A 359 -16.10 5.79 -31.01
CA ASN A 359 -16.32 5.05 -29.78
C ASN A 359 -17.82 5.06 -29.42
N PRO A 360 -18.50 3.89 -29.45
CA PRO A 360 -19.95 3.85 -29.27
C PRO A 360 -20.38 4.27 -27.87
N ASP A 361 -19.65 3.85 -26.80
CA ASP A 361 -20.02 4.17 -25.43
C ASP A 361 -19.84 5.68 -25.14
N ALA A 362 -18.82 6.30 -25.71
CA ALA A 362 -18.59 7.75 -25.57
C ALA A 362 -19.69 8.56 -26.26
N ASN A 363 -20.08 8.18 -27.50
CA ASN A 363 -21.16 8.84 -28.22
C ASN A 363 -22.50 8.65 -27.52
N LEU A 364 -22.80 7.43 -27.05
CA LEU A 364 -24.00 7.17 -26.26
C LEU A 364 -24.04 8.06 -25.00
N GLY A 365 -22.96 8.08 -24.23
CA GLY A 365 -22.87 8.88 -23.01
C GLY A 365 -23.00 10.37 -23.25
N ALA A 366 -22.36 10.92 -24.30
CA ALA A 366 -22.50 12.32 -24.69
C ALA A 366 -23.94 12.66 -25.04
N GLY A 367 -24.58 11.86 -25.88
CA GLY A 367 -25.97 12.05 -26.28
C GLY A 367 -26.93 11.96 -25.10
N LEU A 368 -26.75 10.97 -24.21
CA LEU A 368 -27.59 10.82 -23.01
C LEU A 368 -27.38 11.97 -22.02
N SER A 369 -26.17 12.49 -21.86
CA SER A 369 -25.90 13.63 -20.98
C SER A 369 -26.61 14.88 -21.43
N LEU A 370 -26.56 15.18 -22.73
CA LEU A 370 -27.29 16.32 -23.32
C LEU A 370 -28.80 16.16 -23.25
N PHE A 371 -29.34 14.97 -23.53
CA PHE A 371 -30.74 14.67 -23.41
C PHE A 371 -31.25 14.79 -21.99
N ALA A 372 -30.50 14.23 -21.03
CA ALA A 372 -30.86 14.26 -19.61
C ALA A 372 -30.76 15.66 -18.97
N SER A 373 -30.09 16.63 -19.62
CA SER A 373 -30.07 18.03 -19.15
C SER A 373 -31.45 18.70 -19.18
N GLY A 374 -32.37 18.19 -20.00
CA GLY A 374 -33.68 18.81 -20.21
C GLY A 374 -33.64 20.12 -20.98
N ASP A 375 -32.49 20.59 -21.40
CA ASP A 375 -32.29 21.82 -22.17
C ASP A 375 -32.56 21.56 -23.65
N LYS A 376 -33.68 22.09 -24.15
CA LYS A 376 -34.11 21.92 -25.54
C LYS A 376 -33.10 22.45 -26.56
N ALA A 377 -32.28 23.44 -26.17
CA ALA A 377 -31.25 23.98 -27.05
C ALA A 377 -30.13 22.93 -27.33
N LYS A 378 -29.95 21.96 -26.45
CA LYS A 378 -28.96 20.88 -26.58
C LYS A 378 -29.50 19.64 -27.30
N TYR A 379 -30.80 19.57 -27.60
CA TYR A 379 -31.44 18.36 -28.16
C TYR A 379 -30.96 18.03 -29.58
N GLN A 380 -30.57 19.04 -30.36
CA GLN A 380 -29.97 18.79 -31.69
C GLN A 380 -28.65 18.03 -31.57
N ASP A 381 -27.79 18.47 -30.68
CA ASP A 381 -26.49 17.80 -30.44
C ASP A 381 -26.71 16.42 -29.82
N ALA A 382 -27.68 16.28 -28.88
CA ALA A 382 -28.05 14.99 -28.32
C ALA A 382 -28.46 14.00 -29.42
N ALA A 383 -29.30 14.44 -30.34
CA ALA A 383 -29.76 13.62 -31.46
C ALA A 383 -28.59 13.23 -32.39
N ASN A 384 -27.65 14.13 -32.65
CA ASN A 384 -26.49 13.88 -33.48
C ASN A 384 -25.59 12.80 -32.87
N TYR A 385 -25.25 12.90 -31.56
CA TYR A 385 -24.46 11.90 -30.85
C TYR A 385 -25.17 10.55 -30.76
N LEU A 386 -26.45 10.51 -30.44
CA LEU A 386 -27.25 9.28 -30.37
C LEU A 386 -27.36 8.59 -31.73
N GLN A 387 -27.54 9.36 -32.83
CA GLN A 387 -27.55 8.80 -34.17
C GLN A 387 -26.19 8.21 -34.53
N HIS A 388 -25.11 8.94 -34.26
CA HIS A 388 -23.74 8.42 -34.50
C HIS A 388 -23.50 7.12 -33.74
N TYR A 389 -23.93 7.06 -32.46
CA TYR A 389 -23.89 5.81 -31.68
C TYR A 389 -24.67 4.68 -32.39
N VAL A 390 -25.89 4.93 -32.84
CA VAL A 390 -26.72 3.93 -33.54
C VAL A 390 -26.04 3.43 -34.81
N ASP A 391 -25.30 4.30 -35.51
CA ASP A 391 -24.61 3.97 -36.76
C ASP A 391 -23.37 3.13 -36.54
N VAL A 392 -22.55 3.41 -35.46
CA VAL A 392 -21.28 2.73 -35.21
C VAL A 392 -21.38 1.52 -34.29
N ALA A 393 -22.38 1.50 -33.40
CA ALA A 393 -22.55 0.40 -32.44
C ALA A 393 -23.00 -0.90 -33.14
N PRO A 394 -22.50 -2.07 -32.70
CA PRO A 394 -23.04 -3.36 -33.16
C PRO A 394 -24.53 -3.51 -32.89
N ASP A 395 -25.26 -4.24 -33.73
CA ASP A 395 -26.70 -4.44 -33.53
C ASP A 395 -27.06 -5.14 -32.21
N THR A 396 -26.13 -5.90 -31.68
CA THR A 396 -26.28 -6.58 -30.39
C THR A 396 -26.01 -5.67 -29.20
N HIS A 397 -25.62 -4.40 -29.41
CA HIS A 397 -25.33 -3.49 -28.32
C HIS A 397 -26.59 -3.19 -27.49
N LYS A 398 -26.52 -3.46 -26.20
CA LYS A 398 -27.68 -3.51 -25.27
C LYS A 398 -28.53 -2.25 -25.22
N PHE A 399 -27.99 -1.07 -25.52
CA PHE A 399 -28.71 0.21 -25.47
C PHE A 399 -29.12 0.75 -26.85
N LYS A 400 -28.91 -0.02 -27.92
CA LYS A 400 -29.21 0.46 -29.27
C LYS A 400 -30.70 0.69 -29.48
N ALA A 401 -31.53 -0.15 -28.86
CA ALA A 401 -33.01 0.03 -28.91
C ALA A 401 -33.47 1.29 -28.15
N ASP A 402 -32.86 1.52 -26.96
CA ASP A 402 -33.20 2.69 -26.13
C ASP A 402 -32.80 4.00 -26.82
N ALA A 403 -31.61 4.04 -27.43
CA ALA A 403 -31.16 5.21 -28.20
C ALA A 403 -32.07 5.51 -29.39
N LYS A 404 -32.54 4.49 -30.12
CA LYS A 404 -33.54 4.65 -31.20
C LYS A 404 -34.85 5.16 -30.66
N ALA A 405 -35.31 4.75 -29.49
CA ALA A 405 -36.51 5.24 -28.84
C ALA A 405 -36.40 6.73 -28.48
N ILE A 406 -35.26 7.15 -27.91
CA ILE A 406 -34.99 8.56 -27.61
C ILE A 406 -35.00 9.41 -28.90
N LEU A 407 -34.32 8.92 -29.95
CA LEU A 407 -34.34 9.62 -31.25
C LEU A 407 -35.77 9.78 -31.82
N ALA A 408 -36.60 8.75 -31.66
CA ALA A 408 -38.02 8.82 -32.08
C ALA A 408 -38.81 9.82 -31.22
N GLU A 409 -38.57 9.88 -29.92
CA GLU A 409 -39.15 10.86 -29.00
C GLU A 409 -38.77 12.29 -29.41
N LEU A 410 -37.49 12.58 -29.59
CA LEU A 410 -36.96 13.88 -30.02
C LEU A 410 -37.60 14.33 -31.34
N LYS A 411 -37.73 13.41 -32.31
CA LYS A 411 -38.39 13.69 -33.59
C LYS A 411 -39.89 14.01 -33.44
N ASN A 412 -40.59 13.20 -32.66
CA ASN A 412 -42.07 13.31 -32.59
C ASN A 412 -42.50 14.48 -31.71
N THR A 413 -41.84 14.69 -30.58
CA THR A 413 -42.21 15.66 -29.55
C THR A 413 -41.55 17.01 -29.78
N GLU A 414 -40.25 17.03 -30.02
CA GLU A 414 -39.46 18.26 -30.09
C GLU A 414 -39.17 18.71 -31.55
N LYS A 415 -39.54 17.89 -32.54
CA LYS A 415 -39.31 18.13 -33.98
C LYS A 415 -37.80 18.17 -34.35
N VAL A 416 -36.96 17.56 -33.51
CA VAL A 416 -35.51 17.46 -33.68
C VAL A 416 -35.20 16.19 -34.45
N THR A 417 -34.43 16.30 -35.51
CA THR A 417 -33.89 15.15 -36.29
C THR A 417 -32.38 15.27 -36.38
N PRO A 418 -31.63 14.14 -36.31
CA PRO A 418 -30.21 14.19 -36.49
C PRO A 418 -29.79 14.84 -37.82
N GLU A 419 -28.75 15.63 -37.76
CA GLU A 419 -28.17 16.19 -38.99
C GLU A 419 -27.42 15.07 -39.74
N LYS A 420 -27.51 15.08 -41.06
CA LYS A 420 -26.76 14.15 -41.90
C LYS A 420 -25.28 14.49 -41.76
N THR A 421 -24.50 13.64 -41.10
CA THR A 421 -23.02 13.76 -41.10
C THR A 421 -22.55 13.62 -42.55
N THR A 422 -22.05 14.72 -43.12
CA THR A 422 -21.34 14.64 -44.41
C THR A 422 -20.07 13.88 -44.14
N PRO A 423 -19.80 12.71 -44.79
CA PRO A 423 -18.57 11.98 -44.54
C PRO A 423 -17.37 12.89 -44.82
N ALA A 424 -16.50 13.06 -43.82
CA ALA A 424 -15.26 13.83 -44.03
C ALA A 424 -14.55 13.24 -45.25
N ARG A 425 -14.41 14.05 -46.28
CA ARG A 425 -13.75 13.69 -47.56
C ARG A 425 -12.32 13.17 -47.21
N ARG A 426 -12.14 11.84 -47.23
CA ARG A 426 -10.82 11.23 -47.08
C ARG A 426 -9.90 11.93 -48.07
N ARG A 427 -8.99 12.79 -47.59
CA ARG A 427 -7.85 13.23 -48.40
C ARG A 427 -7.07 11.95 -48.72
N ARG A 428 -7.15 11.53 -49.99
CA ARG A 428 -6.25 10.51 -50.49
C ARG A 428 -4.82 11.06 -50.42
N PRO A 429 -3.86 10.21 -50.01
CA PRO A 429 -2.46 10.56 -49.90
C PRO A 429 -1.86 11.03 -51.22
#